data_63edc9e64bfe5496537878d9951c7686
#
_entry.id   63edc9e64bfe5496537878d9951c7686
#
_cell.length_a   1.000
_cell.length_b   1.000
_cell.length_c   1.000
_cell.angle_alpha   90.00
_cell.angle_beta   90.00
_cell.angle_gamma   90.00
#
_symmetry.space_group_name_H-M   'P 1'
#
loop_
_entity.id
_entity.type
_entity.pdbx_description
1 polymer ?
#
loop_
_entity_poly.entity_id
_entity_poly.type
_entity_poly.pdbx_seq_one_letter_code
_entity_poly.pdbx_strand_id
1 'polypeptide(L)'
;ILIKFERGIFMPANYVPFDKEEWLRLEKKADRLRRYCLQTAVWGGSGHVGGSLSAMDCMTILYNRFMKIDPQNPDMPDRDRFVLSKGHCAVGYAPVLVDRGFMPEEELKIFNLTGAKIGMHMDCNKVRGVDCSTGSLGHGLSLAVGFALAGRVNGIDYMNYVLTGDGELNEGSNWEAAMSAAQFKLSNIVLFADNNKCMIDGRVDDEMKVEPLDKKFEAFGFNVFRVDGHNMKELNDAIEAAIKNHQDGGDKPTAIIMDTFKGAGVDFMQDDYKWHYGSLDDEKLAKAYASLDKYLAERCARVEKEA
;
A
#
# COMPACT_ATOMS: atom_id res chain seq x y z
N ILE A 1 -24.70 6.42 33.28
CA ILE A 1 -24.52 4.94 33.15
C ILE A 1 -23.37 4.76 32.19
N LEU A 2 -22.18 4.49 32.74
CA LEU A 2 -20.98 4.16 31.94
C LEU A 2 -21.10 2.68 31.59
N ILE A 3 -21.40 2.38 30.34
CA ILE A 3 -21.30 1.02 29.81
C ILE A 3 -19.78 0.78 29.53
N LYS A 4 -19.14 0.01 30.40
CA LYS A 4 -17.83 -0.55 30.12
C LYS A 4 -18.01 -1.59 29.00
N PHE A 5 -17.60 -1.26 27.78
CA PHE A 5 -17.32 -2.28 26.77
C PHE A 5 -16.05 -3.02 27.20
N GLU A 6 -16.17 -4.28 27.51
CA GLU A 6 -15.01 -5.18 27.54
C GLU A 6 -14.45 -5.23 26.11
N ARG A 7 -13.33 -4.59 25.89
CA ARG A 7 -12.61 -4.62 24.60
C ARG A 7 -11.97 -6.00 24.45
N GLY A 8 -12.70 -6.93 23.84
CA GLY A 8 -12.10 -8.15 23.31
C GLY A 8 -11.11 -7.77 22.21
N ILE A 9 -9.98 -8.45 22.16
CA ILE A 9 -9.02 -8.36 21.05
C ILE A 9 -9.78 -8.79 19.78
N PHE A 10 -10.16 -7.83 18.94
CA PHE A 10 -10.79 -8.10 17.65
C PHE A 10 -9.67 -8.41 16.64
N MET A 11 -9.16 -9.64 16.71
CA MET A 11 -8.52 -10.22 15.54
C MET A 11 -9.60 -10.50 14.50
N PRO A 12 -9.36 -10.32 13.18
CA PRO A 12 -10.29 -10.77 12.15
C PRO A 12 -10.75 -12.19 12.46
N ALA A 13 -12.01 -12.52 12.21
CA ALA A 13 -12.59 -13.82 12.55
C ALA A 13 -11.80 -15.02 11.98
N ASN A 14 -10.84 -14.77 11.10
CA ASN A 14 -9.93 -15.72 10.46
C ASN A 14 -8.46 -15.35 10.69
N TYR A 15 -8.07 -14.86 11.88
CA TYR A 15 -6.65 -14.62 12.17
C TYR A 15 -5.86 -15.92 12.02
N VAL A 16 -4.98 -15.93 11.01
CA VAL A 16 -4.01 -17.00 10.80
C VAL A 16 -2.70 -16.55 11.45
N PRO A 17 -2.03 -17.37 12.28
CA PRO A 17 -0.69 -17.04 12.77
C PRO A 17 0.25 -16.69 11.61
N PHE A 18 1.14 -15.72 11.79
CA PHE A 18 2.18 -15.43 10.82
C PHE A 18 3.32 -16.43 11.00
N ASP A 19 3.09 -17.65 10.53
CA ASP A 19 4.07 -18.72 10.51
C ASP A 19 4.74 -18.82 9.11
N LYS A 20 5.61 -19.80 8.97
CA LYS A 20 6.33 -20.06 7.72
C LYS A 20 5.40 -20.28 6.52
N GLU A 21 4.30 -20.99 6.72
CA GLU A 21 3.35 -21.29 5.64
C GLU A 21 2.65 -20.01 5.16
N GLU A 22 2.19 -19.20 6.09
CA GLU A 22 1.55 -17.92 5.78
C GLU A 22 2.54 -16.95 5.11
N TRP A 23 3.79 -16.90 5.58
CA TRP A 23 4.82 -16.09 4.96
C TRP A 23 5.07 -16.51 3.52
N LEU A 24 5.30 -17.81 3.26
CA LEU A 24 5.45 -18.35 1.90
C LEU A 24 4.22 -18.09 1.01
N ARG A 25 3.02 -18.17 1.57
CA ARG A 25 1.78 -17.85 0.86
C ARG A 25 1.76 -16.41 0.37
N LEU A 26 2.15 -15.47 1.24
CA LEU A 26 2.19 -14.04 0.90
C LEU A 26 3.29 -13.72 -0.12
N GLU A 27 4.47 -14.35 -0.03
CA GLU A 27 5.55 -14.19 -1.01
C GLU A 27 5.10 -14.61 -2.43
N LYS A 28 4.49 -15.79 -2.54
CA LYS A 28 3.94 -16.30 -3.82
C LYS A 28 2.80 -15.41 -4.33
N LYS A 29 2.00 -14.87 -3.43
CA LYS A 29 0.92 -13.95 -3.78
C LYS A 29 1.47 -12.64 -4.35
N ALA A 30 2.48 -12.06 -3.71
CA ALA A 30 3.12 -10.83 -4.17
C ALA A 30 3.80 -11.01 -5.55
N ASP A 31 4.44 -12.15 -5.79
CA ASP A 31 4.99 -12.49 -7.10
C ASP A 31 3.89 -12.53 -8.18
N ARG A 32 2.81 -13.26 -7.91
CA ARG A 32 1.66 -13.33 -8.83
C ARG A 32 1.11 -11.94 -9.15
N LEU A 33 0.95 -11.08 -8.16
CA LEU A 33 0.43 -9.72 -8.34
C LEU A 33 1.40 -8.83 -9.12
N ARG A 34 2.72 -8.99 -8.94
CA ARG A 34 3.73 -8.32 -9.77
C ARG A 34 3.61 -8.73 -11.25
N ARG A 35 3.42 -10.02 -11.54
CA ARG A 35 3.21 -10.50 -12.91
C ARG A 35 1.94 -9.90 -13.53
N TYR A 36 0.85 -9.86 -12.79
CA TYR A 36 -0.37 -9.20 -13.23
C TYR A 36 -0.20 -7.70 -13.45
N CYS A 37 0.57 -7.00 -12.60
CA CYS A 37 0.90 -5.58 -12.79
C CYS A 37 1.62 -5.36 -14.13
N LEU A 38 2.66 -6.12 -14.41
CA LEU A 38 3.42 -6.03 -15.66
C LEU A 38 2.56 -6.38 -16.88
N GLN A 39 1.77 -7.45 -16.79
CA GLN A 39 0.86 -7.85 -17.87
C GLN A 39 -0.22 -6.80 -18.12
N THR A 40 -0.75 -6.19 -17.08
CA THR A 40 -1.73 -5.09 -17.18
C THR A 40 -1.13 -3.87 -17.89
N ALA A 41 0.13 -3.54 -17.59
CA ALA A 41 0.83 -2.48 -18.27
C ALA A 41 1.05 -2.77 -19.78
N VAL A 42 1.27 -4.04 -20.14
CA VAL A 42 1.34 -4.47 -21.55
C VAL A 42 -0.02 -4.29 -22.23
N TRP A 43 -1.11 -4.78 -21.63
CA TRP A 43 -2.46 -4.64 -22.19
C TRP A 43 -2.88 -3.17 -22.34
N GLY A 44 -2.57 -2.32 -21.37
CA GLY A 44 -2.86 -0.89 -21.40
C GLY A 44 -1.88 -0.04 -22.23
N GLY A 45 -0.84 -0.68 -22.79
CA GLY A 45 0.22 -0.02 -23.57
C GLY A 45 1.27 0.72 -22.75
N SER A 46 1.00 1.03 -21.49
CA SER A 46 1.93 1.69 -20.55
C SER A 46 1.38 1.73 -19.13
N GLY A 47 2.22 2.06 -18.15
CA GLY A 47 1.81 2.23 -16.75
C GLY A 47 2.95 2.70 -15.84
N HIS A 48 2.60 3.13 -14.63
CA HIS A 48 3.56 3.48 -13.59
C HIS A 48 4.04 2.22 -12.86
N VAL A 49 4.80 1.38 -13.57
CA VAL A 49 5.17 0.04 -13.08
C VAL A 49 6.16 0.11 -11.92
N GLY A 50 7.13 1.02 -11.97
CA GLY A 50 8.20 1.06 -10.97
C GLY A 50 7.70 1.27 -9.55
N GLY A 51 6.88 2.30 -9.33
CA GLY A 51 6.26 2.59 -8.04
C GLY A 51 5.16 1.59 -7.65
N SER A 52 4.59 0.88 -8.61
CA SER A 52 3.64 -0.21 -8.35
C SER A 52 4.35 -1.45 -7.81
N LEU A 53 5.52 -1.79 -8.38
CA LEU A 53 6.32 -2.94 -7.96
C LEU A 53 6.96 -2.73 -6.57
N SER A 54 7.41 -1.50 -6.25
CA SER A 54 7.96 -1.19 -4.93
C SER A 54 6.92 -1.35 -3.80
N ALA A 55 5.67 -0.96 -4.08
CA ALA A 55 4.58 -1.01 -3.10
C ALA A 55 3.83 -2.35 -3.04
N MET A 56 4.17 -3.32 -3.90
CA MET A 56 3.37 -4.53 -4.07
C MET A 56 3.31 -5.39 -2.81
N ASP A 57 4.40 -5.48 -2.05
CA ASP A 57 4.43 -6.26 -0.82
C ASP A 57 3.48 -5.68 0.24
N CYS A 58 3.51 -4.36 0.41
CA CYS A 58 2.60 -3.65 1.31
C CYS A 58 1.13 -3.87 0.91
N MET A 59 0.77 -3.66 -0.36
CA MET A 59 -0.59 -3.89 -0.81
C MET A 59 -1.00 -5.36 -0.67
N THR A 60 -0.08 -6.29 -0.94
CA THR A 60 -0.34 -7.73 -0.80
C THR A 60 -0.68 -8.10 0.63
N ILE A 61 0.15 -7.72 1.59
CA ILE A 61 -0.07 -8.10 2.98
C ILE A 61 -1.30 -7.42 3.58
N LEU A 62 -1.54 -6.15 3.27
CA LEU A 62 -2.74 -5.44 3.72
C LEU A 62 -4.02 -6.12 3.26
N TYR A 63 -4.16 -6.34 1.96
CA TYR A 63 -5.37 -6.88 1.37
C TYR A 63 -5.58 -8.38 1.64
N ASN A 64 -4.53 -9.15 1.87
CA ASN A 64 -4.62 -10.60 2.04
C ASN A 64 -4.54 -11.08 3.48
N ARG A 65 -4.24 -10.18 4.44
CA ARG A 65 -4.08 -10.55 5.83
C ARG A 65 -4.77 -9.60 6.82
N PHE A 66 -4.64 -8.29 6.65
CA PHE A 66 -5.02 -7.34 7.69
C PHE A 66 -6.36 -6.66 7.49
N MET A 67 -6.68 -6.21 6.28
CA MET A 67 -7.85 -5.39 6.04
C MET A 67 -9.17 -6.16 6.23
N LYS A 68 -10.05 -5.59 7.03
CA LYS A 68 -11.44 -5.99 7.14
C LYS A 68 -12.21 -5.48 5.93
N ILE A 69 -12.32 -6.30 4.92
CA ILE A 69 -12.98 -6.00 3.64
C ILE A 69 -13.83 -7.19 3.17
N ASP A 70 -14.93 -6.89 2.49
CA ASP A 70 -15.78 -7.89 1.86
C ASP A 70 -16.13 -7.45 0.42
N PRO A 71 -15.62 -8.14 -0.61
CA PRO A 71 -15.92 -7.79 -2.00
C PRO A 71 -17.39 -7.99 -2.37
N GLN A 72 -18.15 -8.81 -1.62
CA GLN A 72 -19.59 -8.99 -1.83
C GLN A 72 -20.38 -7.84 -1.20
N ASN A 73 -19.81 -7.17 -0.19
CA ASN A 73 -20.39 -5.99 0.45
C ASN A 73 -19.36 -4.84 0.52
N PRO A 74 -18.92 -4.30 -0.63
CA PRO A 74 -17.87 -3.28 -0.68
C PRO A 74 -18.28 -1.94 -0.04
N ASP A 75 -19.55 -1.73 0.22
CA ASP A 75 -20.10 -0.52 0.86
C ASP A 75 -20.31 -0.71 2.38
N MET A 76 -19.84 -1.82 2.96
CA MET A 76 -19.89 -2.08 4.40
C MET A 76 -19.35 -0.89 5.19
N PRO A 77 -20.12 -0.29 6.11
CA PRO A 77 -19.75 0.98 6.73
C PRO A 77 -18.53 0.87 7.65
N ASP A 78 -18.31 -0.29 8.24
CA ASP A 78 -17.25 -0.59 9.21
C ASP A 78 -16.06 -1.36 8.58
N ARG A 79 -15.97 -1.40 7.23
CA ARG A 79 -14.78 -1.92 6.56
C ARG A 79 -13.59 -0.97 6.73
N ASP A 80 -12.40 -1.51 6.73
CA ASP A 80 -11.18 -0.71 6.69
C ASP A 80 -11.07 0.10 5.39
N ARG A 81 -10.39 1.23 5.46
CA ARG A 81 -10.15 2.13 4.32
C ARG A 81 -8.71 2.02 3.84
N PHE A 82 -8.54 2.05 2.53
CA PHE A 82 -7.22 2.12 1.92
C PHE A 82 -7.13 3.28 0.92
N VAL A 83 -6.17 4.15 1.14
CA VAL A 83 -5.90 5.30 0.28
C VAL A 83 -4.57 5.09 -0.42
N LEU A 84 -4.61 4.76 -1.71
CA LEU A 84 -3.43 4.80 -2.55
C LEU A 84 -3.12 6.26 -2.90
N SER A 85 -2.38 6.97 -2.05
CA SER A 85 -2.11 8.40 -2.22
C SER A 85 -1.30 8.67 -3.49
N LYS A 86 -0.29 7.85 -3.79
CA LYS A 86 0.38 7.82 -5.09
C LYS A 86 -0.50 7.16 -6.16
N GLY A 87 -1.61 7.80 -6.48
CA GLY A 87 -2.71 7.26 -7.30
C GLY A 87 -2.31 6.78 -8.68
N HIS A 88 -1.18 7.29 -9.22
CA HIS A 88 -0.60 6.83 -10.48
C HIS A 88 -0.19 5.33 -10.46
N CYS A 89 0.00 4.72 -9.29
CA CYS A 89 0.28 3.27 -9.17
C CYS A 89 -0.97 2.39 -9.34
N ALA A 90 -2.01 2.88 -10.01
CA ALA A 90 -3.24 2.13 -10.30
C ALA A 90 -2.99 0.80 -11.04
N VAL A 91 -1.97 0.74 -11.91
CA VAL A 91 -1.59 -0.48 -12.65
C VAL A 91 -1.16 -1.64 -11.71
N GLY A 92 -0.63 -1.32 -10.53
CA GLY A 92 -0.33 -2.31 -9.48
C GLY A 92 -1.52 -2.56 -8.55
N TYR A 93 -2.35 -1.56 -8.32
CA TYR A 93 -3.51 -1.69 -7.43
C TYR A 93 -4.66 -2.48 -8.06
N ALA A 94 -4.89 -2.35 -9.36
CA ALA A 94 -5.94 -3.06 -10.08
C ALA A 94 -5.83 -4.60 -9.92
N PRO A 95 -4.67 -5.24 -10.11
CA PRO A 95 -4.49 -6.67 -9.82
C PRO A 95 -4.84 -7.08 -8.39
N VAL A 96 -4.55 -6.23 -7.40
CA VAL A 96 -4.89 -6.50 -5.99
C VAL A 96 -6.41 -6.53 -5.80
N LEU A 97 -7.14 -5.60 -6.41
CA LEU A 97 -8.60 -5.57 -6.35
C LEU A 97 -9.24 -6.76 -7.08
N VAL A 98 -8.66 -7.17 -8.21
CA VAL A 98 -9.09 -8.40 -8.92
C VAL A 98 -8.84 -9.64 -8.06
N ASP A 99 -7.66 -9.78 -7.49
CA ASP A 99 -7.32 -10.93 -6.62
C ASP A 99 -8.24 -11.03 -5.40
N ARG A 100 -8.73 -9.89 -4.91
CA ARG A 100 -9.69 -9.84 -3.80
C ARG A 100 -11.16 -9.98 -4.24
N GLY A 101 -11.44 -10.01 -5.53
CA GLY A 101 -12.78 -10.20 -6.08
C GLY A 101 -13.65 -8.94 -6.14
N PHE A 102 -13.07 -7.75 -6.03
CA PHE A 102 -13.80 -6.48 -6.21
C PHE A 102 -14.17 -6.20 -7.67
N MET A 103 -13.43 -6.81 -8.61
CA MET A 103 -13.70 -6.70 -10.04
C MET A 103 -13.20 -7.93 -10.79
N PRO A 104 -13.75 -8.24 -11.98
CA PRO A 104 -13.31 -9.35 -12.80
C PRO A 104 -11.97 -9.08 -13.47
N GLU A 105 -11.21 -10.16 -13.77
CA GLU A 105 -9.88 -10.08 -14.40
C GLU A 105 -9.92 -9.42 -15.78
N GLU A 106 -11.02 -9.51 -16.49
CA GLU A 106 -11.23 -8.94 -17.81
C GLU A 106 -11.03 -7.43 -17.83
N GLU A 107 -11.31 -6.74 -16.72
CA GLU A 107 -11.09 -5.30 -16.59
C GLU A 107 -9.60 -4.92 -16.70
N LEU A 108 -8.67 -5.81 -16.33
CA LEU A 108 -7.23 -5.57 -16.49
C LEU A 108 -6.81 -5.49 -17.96
N LYS A 109 -7.50 -6.24 -18.84
CA LYS A 109 -7.18 -6.32 -20.29
C LYS A 109 -7.51 -5.02 -21.02
N ILE A 110 -8.37 -4.21 -20.44
CA ILE A 110 -8.77 -2.91 -20.98
C ILE A 110 -8.27 -1.72 -20.14
N PHE A 111 -7.29 -1.97 -19.24
CA PHE A 111 -6.68 -0.95 -18.41
C PHE A 111 -6.29 0.27 -19.25
N ASN A 112 -6.68 1.48 -18.78
CA ASN A 112 -6.35 2.77 -19.39
C ASN A 112 -6.81 2.95 -20.87
N LEU A 113 -7.67 2.07 -21.38
CA LEU A 113 -8.27 2.26 -22.71
C LEU A 113 -9.51 3.16 -22.62
N THR A 114 -9.87 3.77 -23.73
CA THR A 114 -11.07 4.63 -23.80
C THR A 114 -12.32 3.83 -23.40
N GLY A 115 -13.05 4.34 -22.43
CA GLY A 115 -14.25 3.70 -21.89
C GLY A 115 -14.02 2.68 -20.78
N ALA A 116 -12.76 2.36 -20.44
CA ALA A 116 -12.44 1.50 -19.31
C ALA A 116 -12.85 2.12 -17.96
N LYS A 117 -13.18 1.28 -16.99
CA LYS A 117 -13.42 1.72 -15.59
C LYS A 117 -12.11 2.05 -14.89
N ILE A 118 -11.05 1.32 -15.22
CA ILE A 118 -9.73 1.48 -14.62
C ILE A 118 -8.87 2.35 -15.53
N GLY A 119 -8.56 3.55 -15.07
CA GLY A 119 -7.62 4.44 -15.72
C GLY A 119 -6.26 4.43 -15.06
N MET A 120 -5.37 5.32 -15.53
CA MET A 120 -4.05 5.55 -14.94
C MET A 120 -4.12 5.96 -13.46
N HIS A 121 -5.25 6.49 -13.03
CA HIS A 121 -5.64 6.77 -11.65
C HIS A 121 -7.02 6.15 -11.40
N MET A 122 -7.21 5.55 -10.22
CA MET A 122 -8.49 4.94 -9.87
C MET A 122 -9.55 6.00 -9.58
N ASP A 123 -10.75 5.79 -10.12
CA ASP A 123 -11.94 6.60 -9.83
C ASP A 123 -12.89 5.78 -8.94
N CYS A 124 -13.09 6.22 -7.70
CA CYS A 124 -13.95 5.54 -6.73
C CYS A 124 -15.43 5.48 -7.16
N ASN A 125 -15.85 6.34 -8.09
CA ASN A 125 -17.21 6.28 -8.64
C ASN A 125 -17.37 5.16 -9.69
N LYS A 126 -16.27 4.63 -10.21
CA LYS A 126 -16.28 3.58 -11.26
C LYS A 126 -15.83 2.22 -10.75
N VAL A 127 -14.95 2.20 -9.74
CA VAL A 127 -14.35 0.98 -9.21
C VAL A 127 -14.78 0.78 -7.76
N ARG A 128 -15.63 -0.20 -7.52
CA ARG A 128 -16.07 -0.57 -6.16
C ARG A 128 -14.89 -1.11 -5.35
N GLY A 129 -14.87 -0.76 -4.07
CA GLY A 129 -13.74 -1.12 -3.19
C GLY A 129 -12.60 -0.11 -3.15
N VAL A 130 -12.63 0.92 -4.03
CA VAL A 130 -11.75 2.08 -3.96
C VAL A 130 -12.41 3.16 -3.11
N ASP A 131 -11.74 3.60 -2.06
CA ASP A 131 -12.32 4.52 -1.05
C ASP A 131 -12.38 5.97 -1.53
N CYS A 132 -11.42 6.38 -2.33
CA CYS A 132 -11.38 7.74 -2.90
C CYS A 132 -10.57 7.76 -4.20
N SER A 133 -10.93 8.68 -5.08
CA SER A 133 -10.12 9.01 -6.25
C SER A 133 -8.89 9.78 -5.82
N THR A 134 -7.71 9.38 -6.30
CA THR A 134 -6.42 9.99 -6.00
C THR A 134 -5.64 10.29 -7.27
N GLY A 135 -4.52 11.03 -7.15
CA GLY A 135 -3.69 11.41 -8.29
C GLY A 135 -3.04 12.77 -8.10
N SER A 136 -3.72 13.69 -7.41
CA SER A 136 -3.09 14.90 -6.87
C SER A 136 -2.30 14.51 -5.64
N LEU A 137 -0.96 14.44 -5.78
CA LEU A 137 -0.08 13.98 -4.71
C LEU A 137 -0.19 14.87 -3.47
N GLY A 138 0.05 14.28 -2.29
CA GLY A 138 -0.03 14.97 -1.00
C GLY A 138 -1.40 14.99 -0.34
N HIS A 139 -2.48 14.59 -1.04
CA HIS A 139 -3.84 14.68 -0.49
C HIS A 139 -4.31 13.41 0.24
N GLY A 140 -3.66 12.27 0.02
CA GLY A 140 -4.14 10.99 0.57
C GLY A 140 -4.18 10.95 2.09
N LEU A 141 -3.17 11.48 2.77
CA LEU A 141 -3.16 11.51 4.23
C LEU A 141 -4.27 12.43 4.79
N SER A 142 -4.55 13.56 4.13
CA SER A 142 -5.67 14.44 4.50
C SER A 142 -7.02 13.76 4.37
N LEU A 143 -7.21 12.95 3.31
CA LEU A 143 -8.42 12.15 3.11
C LEU A 143 -8.58 11.11 4.23
N ALA A 144 -7.49 10.42 4.59
CA ALA A 144 -7.52 9.45 5.69
C ALA A 144 -7.82 10.10 7.05
N VAL A 145 -7.32 11.30 7.32
CA VAL A 145 -7.71 12.10 8.50
C VAL A 145 -9.21 12.33 8.50
N GLY A 146 -9.78 12.69 7.35
CA GLY A 146 -11.23 12.87 7.18
C GLY A 146 -12.01 11.57 7.45
N PHE A 147 -11.57 10.45 6.91
CA PHE A 147 -12.20 9.14 7.16
C PHE A 147 -12.11 8.73 8.64
N ALA A 148 -10.97 8.89 9.27
CA ALA A 148 -10.79 8.56 10.68
C ALA A 148 -11.69 9.41 11.60
N LEU A 149 -11.82 10.70 11.31
CA LEU A 149 -12.72 11.60 12.03
C LEU A 149 -14.19 11.23 11.77
N ALA A 150 -14.56 10.89 10.53
CA ALA A 150 -15.91 10.46 10.18
C ALA A 150 -16.30 9.18 10.94
N GLY A 151 -15.40 8.19 11.02
CA GLY A 151 -15.60 6.99 11.83
C GLY A 151 -15.89 7.35 13.28
N ARG A 152 -15.04 8.19 13.87
CA ARG A 152 -15.21 8.65 15.28
C ARG A 152 -16.54 9.35 15.51
N VAL A 153 -16.93 10.28 14.63
CA VAL A 153 -18.21 11.02 14.76
C VAL A 153 -19.41 10.10 14.64
N ASN A 154 -19.33 9.10 13.76
CA ASN A 154 -20.41 8.13 13.56
C ASN A 154 -20.37 6.95 14.55
N GLY A 155 -19.38 6.87 15.45
CA GLY A 155 -19.22 5.75 16.38
C GLY A 155 -18.88 4.43 15.69
N ILE A 156 -18.26 4.48 14.52
CA ILE A 156 -17.84 3.31 13.75
C ILE A 156 -16.31 3.21 13.82
N ASP A 157 -15.82 2.04 14.19
CA ASP A 157 -14.39 1.77 14.34
C ASP A 157 -13.87 0.99 13.12
N TYR A 158 -12.88 1.56 12.44
CA TYR A 158 -12.15 0.95 11.32
C TYR A 158 -10.76 1.56 11.19
N MET A 159 -9.84 0.78 10.63
CA MET A 159 -8.49 1.25 10.31
C MET A 159 -8.48 2.03 8.99
N ASN A 160 -7.56 2.99 8.91
CA ASN A 160 -7.30 3.78 7.71
C ASN A 160 -5.84 3.61 7.31
N TYR A 161 -5.60 2.93 6.20
CA TYR A 161 -4.29 2.67 5.65
C TYR A 161 -4.02 3.63 4.49
N VAL A 162 -2.88 4.32 4.51
CA VAL A 162 -2.50 5.29 3.48
C VAL A 162 -1.14 4.92 2.92
N LEU A 163 -1.03 4.80 1.62
CA LEU A 163 0.23 4.52 0.94
C LEU A 163 0.69 5.74 0.13
N THR A 164 1.75 6.39 0.61
CA THR A 164 2.40 7.53 -0.05
C THR A 164 3.71 7.12 -0.72
N GLY A 165 4.20 7.93 -1.64
CA GLY A 165 5.58 7.88 -2.11
C GLY A 165 6.48 8.83 -1.33
N ASP A 166 7.78 8.57 -1.32
CA ASP A 166 8.79 9.46 -0.71
C ASP A 166 8.84 10.83 -1.40
N GLY A 167 8.87 10.86 -2.73
CA GLY A 167 8.78 12.12 -3.48
C GLY A 167 7.48 12.89 -3.22
N GLU A 168 6.37 12.18 -3.01
CA GLU A 168 5.09 12.77 -2.62
C GLU A 168 5.14 13.49 -1.27
N LEU A 169 6.00 13.04 -0.36
CA LEU A 169 6.16 13.66 0.95
C LEU A 169 6.84 15.05 0.90
N ASN A 170 7.24 15.53 -0.26
CA ASN A 170 7.62 16.93 -0.48
C ASN A 170 6.41 17.86 -0.55
N GLU A 171 5.19 17.34 -0.75
CA GLU A 171 3.97 18.14 -0.70
C GLU A 171 3.64 18.55 0.73
N GLY A 172 3.44 19.88 0.95
CA GLY A 172 3.22 20.45 2.28
C GLY A 172 1.98 19.93 2.99
N SER A 173 0.93 19.60 2.23
CA SER A 173 -0.33 19.06 2.75
C SER A 173 -0.17 17.73 3.53
N ASN A 174 0.84 16.93 3.23
CA ASN A 174 1.15 15.74 4.03
C ASN A 174 1.50 16.09 5.49
N TRP A 175 2.28 17.16 5.67
CA TRP A 175 2.72 17.59 7.00
C TRP A 175 1.61 18.31 7.78
N GLU A 176 0.75 19.06 7.08
CA GLU A 176 -0.47 19.62 7.67
C GLU A 176 -1.41 18.52 8.15
N ALA A 177 -1.59 17.46 7.34
CA ALA A 177 -2.37 16.29 7.70
C ALA A 177 -1.73 15.51 8.86
N ALA A 178 -0.40 15.39 8.90
CA ALA A 178 0.32 14.75 9.99
C ALA A 178 0.10 15.48 11.33
N MET A 179 0.19 16.81 11.33
CA MET A 179 -0.16 17.62 12.53
C MET A 179 -1.60 17.34 12.97
N SER A 180 -2.54 17.30 12.04
CA SER A 180 -3.94 17.05 12.34
C SER A 180 -4.18 15.63 12.89
N ALA A 181 -3.56 14.62 12.29
CA ALA A 181 -3.67 13.23 12.73
C ALA A 181 -3.20 13.05 14.19
N ALA A 182 -2.06 13.65 14.53
CA ALA A 182 -1.52 13.63 15.88
C ALA A 182 -2.38 14.46 16.86
N GLN A 183 -2.77 15.69 16.48
CA GLN A 183 -3.59 16.57 17.32
C GLN A 183 -4.93 15.91 17.69
N PHE A 184 -5.57 15.24 16.72
CA PHE A 184 -6.84 14.56 16.94
C PHE A 184 -6.68 13.14 17.48
N LYS A 185 -5.45 12.68 17.75
CA LYS A 185 -5.17 11.36 18.33
C LYS A 185 -5.79 10.23 17.51
N LEU A 186 -5.52 10.23 16.19
CA LEU A 186 -6.11 9.28 15.25
C LEU A 186 -5.26 8.01 15.16
N SER A 187 -5.25 7.22 16.24
CA SER A 187 -4.48 5.98 16.34
C SER A 187 -4.91 4.90 15.33
N ASN A 188 -6.06 5.06 14.70
CA ASN A 188 -6.56 4.21 13.61
C ASN A 188 -6.05 4.63 12.22
N ILE A 189 -5.02 5.50 12.14
CA ILE A 189 -4.31 5.81 10.88
C ILE A 189 -2.96 5.10 10.87
N VAL A 190 -2.69 4.37 9.78
CA VAL A 190 -1.38 3.80 9.47
C VAL A 190 -0.92 4.34 8.12
N LEU A 191 0.09 5.20 8.15
CA LEU A 191 0.75 5.71 6.95
C LEU A 191 1.91 4.79 6.57
N PHE A 192 1.94 4.36 5.32
CA PHE A 192 3.07 3.69 4.68
C PHE A 192 3.78 4.68 3.77
N ALA A 193 5.04 4.96 4.03
CA ALA A 193 5.89 5.75 3.14
C ALA A 193 6.75 4.80 2.30
N ASP A 194 6.42 4.67 1.02
CA ASP A 194 7.22 3.91 0.05
C ASP A 194 8.49 4.68 -0.29
N ASN A 195 9.53 4.47 0.52
CA ASN A 195 10.84 5.12 0.41
C ASN A 195 11.69 4.40 -0.63
N ASN A 196 11.26 4.47 -1.89
CA ASN A 196 11.95 3.85 -3.02
C ASN A 196 13.08 4.73 -3.60
N LYS A 197 13.28 5.92 -3.04
CA LYS A 197 14.38 6.87 -3.31
C LYS A 197 14.40 7.45 -4.73
N CYS A 198 13.30 7.32 -5.47
CA CYS A 198 13.20 7.78 -6.84
C CYS A 198 11.92 8.58 -7.10
N MET A 199 12.08 9.77 -7.64
CA MET A 199 11.00 10.59 -8.20
C MET A 199 10.77 10.26 -9.69
N ILE A 200 10.10 11.14 -10.41
CA ILE A 200 9.90 11.02 -11.86
C ILE A 200 11.17 11.43 -12.62
N ASP A 201 11.85 12.48 -12.16
CA ASP A 201 12.95 13.13 -12.87
C ASP A 201 14.34 12.67 -12.38
N GLY A 202 14.42 12.04 -11.20
CA GLY A 202 15.69 11.65 -10.61
C GLY A 202 15.54 10.93 -9.26
N ARG A 203 16.66 10.91 -8.54
CA ARG A 203 16.66 10.41 -7.15
C ARG A 203 16.17 11.49 -6.21
N VAL A 204 15.43 11.10 -5.18
CA VAL A 204 14.89 12.04 -4.17
C VAL A 204 15.99 12.87 -3.52
N ASP A 205 17.16 12.27 -3.25
CA ASP A 205 18.28 12.99 -2.61
C ASP A 205 18.91 14.05 -3.50
N ASP A 206 18.82 13.90 -4.81
CA ASP A 206 19.39 14.82 -5.80
C ASP A 206 18.39 15.93 -6.19
N GLU A 207 17.08 15.60 -6.21
CA GLU A 207 16.03 16.53 -6.64
C GLU A 207 15.49 17.36 -5.47
N MET A 208 14.90 16.69 -4.47
CA MET A 208 14.36 17.33 -3.27
C MET A 208 14.38 16.36 -2.10
N LYS A 209 15.40 16.48 -1.27
CA LYS A 209 15.63 15.56 -0.15
C LYS A 209 14.53 15.61 0.89
N VAL A 210 13.91 14.46 1.15
CA VAL A 210 12.84 14.33 2.13
C VAL A 210 13.28 13.68 3.45
N GLU A 211 14.41 12.98 3.45
CA GLU A 211 14.98 12.34 4.65
C GLU A 211 15.48 13.38 5.70
N PRO A 212 15.50 13.05 7.00
CA PRO A 212 15.13 11.76 7.60
C PRO A 212 13.62 11.67 7.89
N LEU A 213 12.93 10.73 7.25
CA LEU A 213 11.47 10.58 7.37
C LEU A 213 11.03 10.12 8.75
N ASP A 214 11.78 9.19 9.35
CA ASP A 214 11.51 8.68 10.70
C ASP A 214 11.48 9.81 11.72
N LYS A 215 12.50 10.68 11.74
CA LYS A 215 12.60 11.82 12.67
C LYS A 215 11.53 12.86 12.44
N LYS A 216 11.13 13.08 11.19
CA LYS A 216 10.05 14.01 10.86
C LYS A 216 8.72 13.51 11.41
N PHE A 217 8.32 12.27 11.16
CA PHE A 217 7.08 11.71 11.68
C PHE A 217 7.09 11.58 13.22
N GLU A 218 8.22 11.21 13.83
CA GLU A 218 8.39 11.26 15.29
C GLU A 218 8.11 12.66 15.85
N ALA A 219 8.67 13.71 15.23
CA ALA A 219 8.47 15.10 15.64
C ALA A 219 7.02 15.56 15.47
N PHE A 220 6.27 15.01 14.49
CA PHE A 220 4.83 15.23 14.34
C PHE A 220 3.98 14.39 15.30
N GLY A 221 4.58 13.54 16.15
CA GLY A 221 3.87 12.79 17.19
C GLY A 221 3.35 11.43 16.76
N PHE A 222 3.88 10.85 15.69
CA PHE A 222 3.58 9.47 15.27
C PHE A 222 4.38 8.44 16.06
N ASN A 223 3.85 7.22 16.17
CA ASN A 223 4.67 6.03 16.33
C ASN A 223 5.33 5.72 15.00
N VAL A 224 6.63 5.43 14.99
CA VAL A 224 7.37 5.23 13.75
C VAL A 224 8.07 3.88 13.74
N PHE A 225 7.90 3.16 12.64
CA PHE A 225 8.65 1.96 12.31
C PHE A 225 9.39 2.18 10.99
N ARG A 226 10.63 1.72 10.89
CA ARG A 226 11.38 1.68 9.64
C ARG A 226 11.73 0.23 9.35
N VAL A 227 11.34 -0.25 8.17
CA VAL A 227 11.37 -1.67 7.81
C VAL A 227 11.94 -1.87 6.40
N ASP A 228 12.50 -3.05 6.13
CA ASP A 228 12.66 -3.53 4.76
C ASP A 228 11.26 -3.75 4.17
N GLY A 229 10.82 -2.85 3.27
CA GLY A 229 9.50 -2.90 2.64
C GLY A 229 9.31 -4.11 1.71
N HIS A 230 10.37 -4.89 1.49
CA HIS A 230 10.34 -6.18 0.78
C HIS A 230 10.47 -7.38 1.72
N ASN A 231 10.34 -7.17 3.03
CA ASN A 231 10.31 -8.24 4.02
C ASN A 231 8.89 -8.37 4.61
N MET A 232 8.15 -9.42 4.22
CA MET A 232 6.79 -9.65 4.70
C MET A 232 6.71 -9.78 6.22
N LYS A 233 7.78 -10.30 6.88
CA LYS A 233 7.80 -10.42 8.34
C LYS A 233 7.91 -9.07 9.01
N GLU A 234 8.81 -8.22 8.56
CA GLU A 234 8.97 -6.86 9.12
C GLU A 234 7.71 -6.02 8.90
N LEU A 235 7.09 -6.12 7.71
CA LEU A 235 5.80 -5.49 7.42
C LEU A 235 4.71 -6.01 8.35
N ASN A 236 4.62 -7.35 8.53
CA ASN A 236 3.66 -7.96 9.43
C ASN A 236 3.79 -7.41 10.85
N ASP A 237 5.00 -7.43 11.40
CA ASP A 237 5.27 -7.05 12.78
C ASP A 237 4.94 -5.56 13.03
N ALA A 238 5.27 -4.69 12.07
CA ALA A 238 4.96 -3.26 12.15
C ALA A 238 3.45 -2.98 12.04
N ILE A 239 2.73 -3.68 11.15
CA ILE A 239 1.28 -3.51 10.99
C ILE A 239 0.56 -4.04 12.23
N GLU A 240 0.93 -5.22 12.75
CA GLU A 240 0.36 -5.76 13.99
C GLU A 240 0.57 -4.80 15.17
N ALA A 241 1.77 -4.22 15.31
CA ALA A 241 2.05 -3.25 16.34
C ALA A 241 1.17 -1.99 16.22
N ALA A 242 0.93 -1.50 14.99
CA ALA A 242 0.07 -0.36 14.74
C ALA A 242 -1.40 -0.64 15.09
N ILE A 243 -1.93 -1.80 14.66
CA ILE A 243 -3.29 -2.23 15.00
C ILE A 243 -3.45 -2.41 16.50
N LYS A 244 -2.48 -3.07 17.14
CA LYS A 244 -2.47 -3.27 18.59
C LYS A 244 -2.44 -1.95 19.35
N ASN A 245 -1.63 -0.97 18.94
CA ASN A 245 -1.64 0.36 19.54
C ASN A 245 -3.05 0.98 19.53
N HIS A 246 -3.76 0.88 18.41
CA HIS A 246 -5.13 1.38 18.33
C HIS A 246 -6.09 0.63 19.26
N GLN A 247 -6.06 -0.70 19.24
CA GLN A 247 -6.93 -1.57 20.05
C GLN A 247 -6.70 -1.39 21.55
N ASP A 248 -5.47 -1.18 21.98
CA ASP A 248 -5.12 -0.91 23.38
C ASP A 248 -5.47 0.51 23.83
N GLY A 249 -6.08 1.32 22.97
CA GLY A 249 -6.50 2.69 23.27
C GLY A 249 -5.38 3.72 23.17
N GLY A 250 -4.35 3.41 22.39
CA GLY A 250 -3.30 4.36 22.06
C GLY A 250 -3.84 5.64 21.41
N ASP A 251 -3.07 6.70 21.46
CA ASP A 251 -3.49 8.04 21.02
C ASP A 251 -2.61 8.60 19.88
N LYS A 252 -1.69 7.81 19.35
CA LYS A 252 -0.80 8.23 18.27
C LYS A 252 -1.11 7.49 16.96
N PRO A 253 -1.18 8.20 15.81
CA PRO A 253 -1.12 7.55 14.51
C PRO A 253 0.22 6.84 14.32
N THR A 254 0.31 5.94 13.35
CA THR A 254 1.54 5.19 13.05
C THR A 254 2.04 5.53 11.64
N ALA A 255 3.35 5.71 11.49
CA ALA A 255 4.04 5.80 10.22
C ALA A 255 5.01 4.63 10.07
N ILE A 256 4.89 3.88 8.98
CA ILE A 256 5.77 2.79 8.61
C ILE A 256 6.57 3.25 7.39
N ILE A 257 7.86 3.54 7.60
CA ILE A 257 8.79 3.92 6.55
C ILE A 257 9.32 2.62 5.93
N MET A 258 8.94 2.36 4.71
CA MET A 258 9.33 1.15 3.99
C MET A 258 10.53 1.47 3.10
N ASP A 259 11.71 1.00 3.44
CA ASP A 259 12.85 1.05 2.53
C ASP A 259 12.63 0.03 1.41
N THR A 260 12.47 0.53 0.18
CA THR A 260 12.10 -0.26 -0.99
C THR A 260 12.98 0.11 -2.20
N PHE A 261 12.81 -0.61 -3.28
CA PHE A 261 13.42 -0.31 -4.57
C PHE A 261 12.34 -0.07 -5.63
N LYS A 262 12.40 1.05 -6.34
CA LYS A 262 11.56 1.26 -7.52
C LYS A 262 11.80 0.12 -8.52
N GLY A 263 10.74 -0.49 -9.05
CA GLY A 263 10.88 -1.62 -9.98
C GLY A 263 11.29 -2.95 -9.33
N ALA A 264 11.07 -3.11 -8.02
CA ALA A 264 11.50 -4.27 -7.23
C ALA A 264 11.13 -5.62 -7.86
N GLY A 265 12.13 -6.49 -8.00
CA GLY A 265 12.02 -7.83 -8.55
C GLY A 265 12.25 -7.94 -10.06
N VAL A 266 12.48 -6.82 -10.77
CA VAL A 266 12.78 -6.82 -12.20
C VAL A 266 14.16 -6.18 -12.43
N ASP A 267 15.16 -6.99 -12.77
CA ASP A 267 16.57 -6.61 -12.81
C ASP A 267 16.86 -5.30 -13.56
N PHE A 268 16.23 -5.09 -14.72
CA PHE A 268 16.44 -3.91 -15.55
C PHE A 268 15.57 -2.70 -15.17
N MET A 269 14.70 -2.84 -14.16
CA MET A 269 13.86 -1.75 -13.64
C MET A 269 14.29 -1.31 -12.25
N GLN A 270 14.90 -2.23 -11.50
CA GLN A 270 15.17 -2.04 -10.08
C GLN A 270 16.14 -0.89 -9.85
N ASP A 271 15.74 0.03 -8.97
CA ASP A 271 16.48 1.24 -8.58
C ASP A 271 16.76 2.22 -9.73
N ASP A 272 16.00 2.14 -10.84
CA ASP A 272 16.07 3.07 -11.97
C ASP A 272 14.82 3.96 -12.02
N TYR A 273 15.00 5.28 -11.78
CA TYR A 273 13.91 6.25 -11.79
C TYR A 273 13.20 6.36 -13.15
N LYS A 274 13.88 6.03 -14.25
CA LYS A 274 13.33 6.04 -15.63
C LYS A 274 12.14 5.10 -15.78
N TRP A 275 12.04 4.08 -14.92
CA TRP A 275 10.89 3.19 -14.85
C TRP A 275 9.75 3.73 -13.97
N HIS A 276 9.77 5.03 -13.65
CA HIS A 276 8.61 5.67 -13.04
C HIS A 276 7.36 5.43 -13.88
N TYR A 277 7.47 5.63 -15.19
CA TYR A 277 6.43 5.37 -16.17
C TYR A 277 7.06 4.72 -17.42
N GLY A 278 6.38 3.71 -17.97
CA GLY A 278 6.94 3.05 -19.15
C GLY A 278 6.00 2.03 -19.79
N SER A 279 6.44 1.48 -20.90
CA SER A 279 5.79 0.41 -21.64
C SER A 279 6.70 -0.81 -21.75
N LEU A 280 6.07 -1.97 -21.80
CA LEU A 280 6.78 -3.22 -22.07
C LEU A 280 6.24 -3.83 -23.36
N ASP A 281 7.15 -4.35 -24.17
CA ASP A 281 6.87 -5.28 -25.24
C ASP A 281 6.97 -6.72 -24.72
N ASP A 282 6.62 -7.69 -25.55
CA ASP A 282 6.64 -9.12 -25.19
C ASP A 282 8.04 -9.59 -24.77
N GLU A 283 9.10 -9.06 -25.39
CA GLU A 283 10.50 -9.42 -25.06
C GLU A 283 10.87 -8.92 -23.65
N LYS A 284 10.55 -7.66 -23.34
CA LYS A 284 10.78 -7.09 -22.01
C LYS A 284 9.92 -7.79 -20.95
N LEU A 285 8.68 -8.13 -21.28
CA LEU A 285 7.80 -8.88 -20.37
C LEU A 285 8.38 -10.25 -20.04
N ALA A 286 8.88 -10.99 -21.05
CA ALA A 286 9.51 -12.28 -20.82
C ALA A 286 10.77 -12.16 -19.94
N LYS A 287 11.62 -11.13 -20.16
CA LYS A 287 12.78 -10.84 -19.30
C LYS A 287 12.37 -10.50 -17.88
N ALA A 288 11.31 -9.70 -17.72
CA ALA A 288 10.79 -9.35 -16.40
C ALA A 288 10.27 -10.57 -15.64
N TYR A 289 9.59 -11.49 -16.31
CA TYR A 289 9.15 -12.75 -15.69
C TYR A 289 10.32 -13.63 -15.25
N ALA A 290 11.39 -13.70 -16.06
CA ALA A 290 12.60 -14.42 -15.66
C ALA A 290 13.32 -13.79 -14.45
N SER A 291 13.28 -12.45 -14.32
CA SER A 291 13.75 -11.75 -13.13
C SER A 291 12.89 -12.09 -11.91
N LEU A 292 11.56 -12.08 -12.06
CA LEU A 292 10.64 -12.42 -10.98
C LEU A 292 10.79 -13.87 -10.50
N ASP A 293 11.12 -14.83 -11.39
CA ASP A 293 11.40 -16.21 -11.00
C ASP A 293 12.59 -16.29 -10.02
N LYS A 294 13.67 -15.57 -10.31
CA LYS A 294 14.84 -15.48 -9.42
C LYS A 294 14.49 -14.77 -8.11
N TYR A 295 13.82 -13.64 -8.20
CA TYR A 295 13.41 -12.87 -7.04
C TYR A 295 12.53 -13.66 -6.09
N LEU A 296 11.54 -14.41 -6.60
CA LEU A 296 10.71 -15.30 -5.79
C LEU A 296 11.56 -16.41 -5.14
N ALA A 297 12.49 -17.03 -5.87
CA ALA A 297 13.35 -18.08 -5.33
C ALA A 297 14.20 -17.55 -4.15
N GLU A 298 14.78 -16.36 -4.28
CA GLU A 298 15.55 -15.70 -3.22
C GLU A 298 14.70 -15.41 -1.98
N ARG A 299 13.48 -14.90 -2.18
CA ARG A 299 12.54 -14.59 -1.11
C ARG A 299 12.08 -15.86 -0.39
N CYS A 300 11.75 -16.93 -1.12
CA CYS A 300 11.42 -18.23 -0.51
C CYS A 300 12.60 -18.80 0.27
N ALA A 301 13.82 -18.67 -0.25
CA ALA A 301 15.03 -19.11 0.48
C ALA A 301 15.28 -18.31 1.76
N ARG A 302 14.93 -17.03 1.78
CA ARG A 302 14.95 -16.21 3.02
C ARG A 302 13.95 -16.77 4.05
N VAL A 303 12.73 -17.05 3.65
CA VAL A 303 11.72 -17.64 4.55
C VAL A 303 12.21 -18.96 5.15
N GLU A 304 12.88 -19.80 4.34
CA GLU A 304 13.44 -21.08 4.84
C GLU A 304 14.49 -20.91 5.93
N LYS A 305 15.18 -19.77 5.97
CA LYS A 305 16.24 -19.47 6.95
C LYS A 305 15.73 -18.76 8.20
N GLU A 306 14.69 -17.93 8.06
CA GLU A 306 14.28 -16.98 9.11
C GLU A 306 12.97 -17.38 9.82
N ALA A 307 12.18 -18.26 9.24
CA ALA A 307 10.97 -18.81 9.82
C ALA A 307 11.25 -20.15 10.54
#